data_ce746a25d4f04a87daac9fe03fb4a722
#
_entry.id   ce746a25d4f04a87daac9fe03fb4a722
#
_cell.length_a   1.000
_cell.length_b   1.000
_cell.length_c   1.000
_cell.angle_alpha   90.00
_cell.angle_beta   90.00
_cell.angle_gamma   90.00
#
_symmetry.space_group_name_H-M   'P 1'
#
loop_
_entity.id
_entity.type
_entity.pdbx_description
1 polymer ?
#
loop_
_entity_poly.entity_id
_entity_poly.type
_entity_poly.pdbx_seq_one_letter_code
_entity_poly.pdbx_strand_id
1 'polypeptide(L)'
;MFVMESVDDLWNHIAYVLAYAPDKFPYRDFLSDEDQMTLELAFKQLREGVMIAYPEDSFASKRDELNEILDRSLEMFRNGNEIAAGHELNNFEGQIFKR
;
A
#
# COMPACT_ATOMS: atom_id res chain seq x y z
N MET A 1 12.80 -4.14 10.13
CA MET A 1 11.83 -3.19 9.57
C MET A 1 11.70 -3.40 8.06
N PHE A 2 10.48 -3.41 7.54
CA PHE A 2 10.27 -3.47 6.09
C PHE A 2 10.72 -2.17 5.43
N VAL A 3 11.52 -2.29 4.36
CA VAL A 3 11.98 -1.14 3.58
C VAL A 3 11.60 -1.34 2.12
N MET A 4 10.93 -0.35 1.55
CA MET A 4 10.51 -0.38 0.15
C MET A 4 11.68 0.08 -0.74
N GLU A 5 12.27 -0.85 -1.48
CA GLU A 5 13.43 -0.57 -2.32
C GLU A 5 13.24 -0.92 -3.79
N SER A 6 12.26 -1.76 -4.10
CA SER A 6 12.06 -2.26 -5.46
C SER A 6 10.59 -2.46 -5.79
N VAL A 7 10.31 -2.68 -7.07
CA VAL A 7 8.96 -3.02 -7.54
C VAL A 7 8.52 -4.37 -6.98
N ASP A 8 9.44 -5.31 -6.79
CA ASP A 8 9.12 -6.59 -6.17
C ASP A 8 8.70 -6.41 -4.70
N ASP A 9 9.36 -5.50 -3.99
CA ASP A 9 8.95 -5.16 -2.62
C ASP A 9 7.54 -4.59 -2.60
N LEU A 10 7.21 -3.75 -3.56
CA LEU A 10 5.86 -3.20 -3.69
C LEU A 10 4.84 -4.31 -3.92
N TRP A 11 5.12 -5.25 -4.81
CA TRP A 11 4.26 -6.39 -5.08
C TRP A 11 3.97 -7.17 -3.79
N ASN A 12 5.03 -7.50 -3.06
CA ASN A 12 4.91 -8.25 -1.80
C ASN A 12 4.15 -7.45 -0.75
N HIS A 13 4.36 -6.15 -0.70
CA HIS A 13 3.69 -5.30 0.29
C HIS A 13 2.19 -5.17 0.01
N ILE A 14 1.79 -5.08 -1.27
CA ILE A 14 0.37 -5.07 -1.65
C ILE A 14 -0.30 -6.35 -1.14
N ALA A 15 0.32 -7.51 -1.38
CA ALA A 15 -0.22 -8.78 -0.91
C ALA A 15 -0.34 -8.82 0.62
N TYR A 16 0.66 -8.29 1.32
CA TYR A 16 0.67 -8.20 2.77
C TYR A 16 -0.49 -7.33 3.29
N VAL A 17 -0.68 -6.16 2.69
CA VAL A 17 -1.76 -5.26 3.09
C VAL A 17 -3.12 -5.90 2.82
N LEU A 18 -3.30 -6.54 1.66
CA LEU A 18 -4.55 -7.24 1.33
C LEU A 18 -4.87 -8.33 2.34
N ALA A 19 -3.83 -9.01 2.86
CA ALA A 19 -4.03 -10.11 3.81
C ALA A 19 -4.38 -9.65 5.21
N TYR A 20 -3.84 -8.51 5.66
CA TYR A 20 -3.86 -8.15 7.08
C TYR A 20 -4.51 -6.82 7.43
N ALA A 21 -4.76 -5.93 6.45
CA ALA A 21 -5.40 -4.65 6.74
C ALA A 21 -6.86 -4.87 7.15
N PRO A 22 -7.44 -4.03 8.00
CA PRO A 22 -6.84 -2.79 8.53
C PRO A 22 -6.08 -2.95 9.84
N ASP A 23 -6.26 -4.04 10.58
CA ASP A 23 -5.78 -4.14 11.96
C ASP A 23 -5.26 -5.52 12.35
N LYS A 24 -5.06 -6.41 11.39
CA LYS A 24 -4.60 -7.78 11.67
C LYS A 24 -3.13 -7.99 11.37
N PHE A 25 -2.36 -6.91 11.31
CA PHE A 25 -0.93 -7.00 11.03
C PHE A 25 -0.22 -7.77 12.15
N PRO A 26 0.63 -8.76 11.79
CA PRO A 26 1.31 -9.55 12.80
C PRO A 26 2.22 -8.70 13.69
N TYR A 27 2.13 -8.93 15.01
CA TYR A 27 3.04 -8.30 15.94
C TYR A 27 4.42 -8.95 15.84
N ARG A 28 5.47 -8.13 15.78
CA ARG A 28 6.84 -8.60 15.69
C ARG A 28 7.58 -8.31 16.99
N ASP A 29 7.97 -9.36 17.72
CA ASP A 29 8.60 -9.24 19.03
C ASP A 29 9.92 -8.45 19.00
N PHE A 30 10.61 -8.51 17.84
CA PHE A 30 11.90 -7.83 17.70
C PHE A 30 11.78 -6.34 17.34
N LEU A 31 10.56 -5.84 17.15
CA LEU A 31 10.31 -4.43 16.86
C LEU A 31 9.71 -3.75 18.08
N SER A 32 10.05 -2.47 18.28
CA SER A 32 9.36 -1.65 19.29
C SER A 32 7.90 -1.45 18.90
N ASP A 33 7.07 -1.05 19.84
CA ASP A 33 5.66 -0.77 19.56
C ASP A 33 5.50 0.29 18.49
N GLU A 34 6.40 1.28 18.43
CA GLU A 34 6.38 2.35 17.45
C GLU A 34 6.71 1.88 16.04
N ASP A 35 7.45 0.77 15.92
CA ASP A 35 7.87 0.22 14.64
C ASP A 35 6.94 -0.87 14.12
N GLN A 36 5.90 -1.24 14.88
CA GLN A 36 4.92 -2.23 14.43
C GLN A 36 4.12 -1.69 13.24
N MET A 37 3.71 -2.62 12.36
CA MET A 37 2.92 -2.23 11.19
C MET A 37 1.53 -1.73 11.60
N THR A 38 1.13 -0.62 11.02
CA THR A 38 -0.20 -0.04 11.19
C THR A 38 -0.79 0.25 9.81
N LEU A 39 -2.09 0.54 9.77
CA LEU A 39 -2.74 0.90 8.52
C LEU A 39 -2.08 2.13 7.87
N GLU A 40 -1.79 3.16 8.65
CA GLU A 40 -1.15 4.38 8.16
C GLU A 40 0.25 4.13 7.63
N LEU A 41 1.05 3.35 8.34
CA LEU A 41 2.39 2.99 7.90
C LEU A 41 2.34 2.14 6.63
N ALA A 42 1.41 1.18 6.58
CA ALA A 42 1.25 0.32 5.40
C ALA A 42 0.97 1.15 4.15
N PHE A 43 0.07 2.14 4.25
CA PHE A 43 -0.27 2.99 3.11
C PHE A 43 0.83 3.99 2.78
N LYS A 44 1.56 4.49 3.78
CA LYS A 44 2.74 5.30 3.53
C LYS A 44 3.76 4.54 2.68
N GLN A 45 3.97 3.27 3.00
CA GLN A 45 4.90 2.42 2.24
C GLN A 45 4.38 2.12 0.84
N LEU A 46 3.06 1.96 0.66
CA LEU A 46 2.48 1.82 -0.67
C LEU A 46 2.76 3.07 -1.53
N ARG A 47 2.67 4.27 -0.94
CA ARG A 47 2.99 5.51 -1.64
C ARG A 47 4.47 5.60 -2.00
N GLU A 48 5.34 5.14 -1.14
CA GLU A 48 6.77 5.04 -1.46
C GLU A 48 6.98 4.13 -2.67
N GLY A 49 6.25 3.03 -2.75
CA GLY A 49 6.29 2.12 -3.89
C GLY A 49 5.85 2.76 -5.19
N VAL A 50 4.88 3.69 -5.15
CA VAL A 50 4.46 4.44 -6.34
C VAL A 50 5.64 5.22 -6.91
N MET A 51 6.43 5.87 -6.06
CA MET A 51 7.60 6.62 -6.50
C MET A 51 8.68 5.70 -7.07
N ILE A 52 8.81 4.50 -6.53
CA ILE A 52 9.78 3.52 -7.03
C ILE A 52 9.36 3.00 -8.41
N ALA A 53 8.06 2.71 -8.58
CA ALA A 53 7.53 2.18 -9.83
C ALA A 53 7.53 3.23 -10.95
N TYR A 54 7.30 4.49 -10.61
CA TYR A 54 7.17 5.59 -11.56
C TYR A 54 7.99 6.80 -11.10
N PRO A 55 9.32 6.72 -11.15
CA PRO A 55 10.19 7.75 -10.54
C PRO A 55 10.36 9.02 -11.37
N GLU A 56 10.08 8.98 -12.67
CA GLU A 56 10.36 10.11 -13.55
C GLU A 56 9.27 11.16 -13.51
N ASP A 57 9.63 12.41 -13.77
CA ASP A 57 8.70 13.54 -13.78
C ASP A 57 7.57 13.36 -14.78
N SER A 58 7.85 12.70 -15.91
CA SER A 58 6.84 12.43 -16.94
C SER A 58 5.69 11.55 -16.44
N PHE A 59 5.88 10.85 -15.33
CA PHE A 59 4.86 9.99 -14.73
C PHE A 59 4.06 10.67 -13.61
N ALA A 60 4.16 11.99 -13.45
CA ALA A 60 3.47 12.69 -12.38
C ALA A 60 1.96 12.43 -12.39
N SER A 61 1.32 12.45 -13.55
CA SER A 61 -0.12 12.18 -13.68
C SER A 61 -0.45 10.74 -13.26
N LYS A 62 0.39 9.79 -13.65
CA LYS A 62 0.20 8.39 -13.27
C LYS A 62 0.34 8.20 -11.76
N ARG A 63 1.33 8.84 -11.15
CA ARG A 63 1.47 8.79 -9.68
C ARG A 63 0.26 9.38 -8.98
N ASP A 64 -0.27 10.50 -9.49
CA ASP A 64 -1.46 11.13 -8.90
C ASP A 64 -2.67 10.20 -8.95
N GLU A 65 -2.89 9.52 -10.09
CA GLU A 65 -3.97 8.54 -10.21
C GLU A 65 -3.82 7.41 -9.20
N LEU A 66 -2.59 6.87 -9.06
CA LEU A 66 -2.32 5.77 -8.14
C LEU A 66 -2.50 6.20 -6.70
N ASN A 67 -2.05 7.40 -6.34
CA ASN A 67 -2.23 7.93 -5.00
C ASN A 67 -3.70 8.19 -4.68
N GLU A 68 -4.51 8.59 -5.65
CA GLU A 68 -5.95 8.74 -5.46
C GLU A 68 -6.61 7.40 -5.14
N ILE A 69 -6.20 6.33 -5.82
CA ILE A 69 -6.69 4.98 -5.53
C ILE A 69 -6.34 4.60 -4.09
N LEU A 70 -5.11 4.89 -3.67
CA LEU A 70 -4.68 4.62 -2.29
C LEU A 70 -5.49 5.44 -1.28
N ASP A 71 -5.77 6.71 -1.58
CA ASP A 71 -6.58 7.56 -0.71
C ASP A 71 -7.98 6.97 -0.52
N ARG A 72 -8.61 6.51 -1.59
CA ARG A 72 -9.94 5.91 -1.52
C ARG A 72 -9.91 4.61 -0.71
N SER A 73 -8.93 3.75 -0.98
CA SER A 73 -8.80 2.49 -0.26
C SER A 73 -8.61 2.71 1.23
N LEU A 74 -7.70 3.63 1.60
CA LEU A 74 -7.44 3.95 2.99
C LEU A 74 -8.69 4.45 3.70
N GLU A 75 -9.45 5.35 3.07
CA GLU A 75 -10.67 5.87 3.63
C GLU A 75 -11.73 4.76 3.82
N MET A 76 -11.84 3.86 2.86
CA MET A 76 -12.74 2.71 2.97
C MET A 76 -12.36 1.80 4.13
N PHE A 77 -11.06 1.54 4.36
CA PHE A 77 -10.62 0.77 5.52
C PHE A 77 -10.97 1.49 6.82
N ARG A 78 -10.77 2.79 6.88
CA ARG A 78 -11.11 3.58 8.07
C ARG A 78 -12.60 3.55 8.39
N ASN A 79 -13.43 3.44 7.36
CA ASN A 79 -14.88 3.42 7.51
C ASN A 79 -15.45 2.01 7.68
N GLY A 80 -14.60 1.00 7.75
CA GLY A 80 -15.03 -0.39 7.92
C GLY A 80 -15.47 -1.10 6.64
N ASN A 81 -15.28 -0.50 5.47
CA ASN A 81 -15.61 -1.07 4.18
C ASN A 81 -14.45 -1.89 3.62
N GLU A 82 -14.08 -2.97 4.30
CA GLU A 82 -12.88 -3.74 3.99
C GLU A 82 -12.92 -4.37 2.60
N ILE A 83 -14.08 -4.87 2.17
CA ILE A 83 -14.21 -5.50 0.86
C ILE A 83 -13.99 -4.49 -0.27
N ALA A 84 -14.63 -3.34 -0.18
CA ALA A 84 -14.46 -2.28 -1.17
C ALA A 84 -13.02 -1.75 -1.17
N ALA A 85 -12.41 -1.61 0.02
CA ALA A 85 -11.03 -1.18 0.16
C ALA A 85 -10.07 -2.16 -0.53
N GLY A 86 -10.31 -3.47 -0.36
CA GLY A 86 -9.52 -4.51 -1.02
C GLY A 86 -9.65 -4.46 -2.53
N HIS A 87 -10.85 -4.20 -3.05
CA HIS A 87 -11.06 -4.03 -4.49
C HIS A 87 -10.26 -2.85 -5.04
N GLU A 88 -10.20 -1.74 -4.31
CA GLU A 88 -9.39 -0.59 -4.71
C GLU A 88 -7.89 -0.95 -4.73
N LEU A 89 -7.41 -1.72 -3.77
CA LEU A 89 -6.02 -2.18 -3.77
C LEU A 89 -5.74 -3.13 -4.93
N ASN A 90 -6.69 -3.99 -5.29
CA ASN A 90 -6.56 -4.84 -6.48
C ASN A 90 -6.49 -4.00 -7.75
N ASN A 91 -7.28 -2.94 -7.84
CA ASN A 91 -7.23 -2.00 -8.94
C ASN A 91 -5.85 -1.31 -9.00
N PHE A 92 -5.34 -0.86 -7.85
CA PHE A 92 -4.01 -0.28 -7.73
C PHE A 92 -2.94 -1.24 -8.26
N GLU A 93 -2.98 -2.49 -7.83
CA GLU A 93 -2.05 -3.52 -8.30
C GLU A 93 -2.13 -3.70 -9.81
N GLY A 94 -3.34 -3.82 -10.34
CA GLY A 94 -3.56 -4.02 -11.77
C GLY A 94 -3.05 -2.87 -12.63
N GLN A 95 -3.15 -1.65 -12.12
CA GLN A 95 -2.65 -0.45 -12.82
C GLN A 95 -1.13 -0.47 -12.95
N ILE A 96 -0.43 -1.04 -11.98
CA ILE A 96 1.04 -1.06 -11.97
C ILE A 96 1.57 -2.29 -12.71
N PHE A 97 1.02 -3.46 -12.43
CA PHE A 97 1.55 -4.73 -12.93
C PHE A 97 0.83 -5.25 -14.17
N LYS A 98 -0.23 -4.62 -14.57
CA LYS A 98 -0.94 -4.85 -15.86
C LYS A 98 -1.22 -6.33 -16.15
N ARG A 99 -1.86 -6.98 -15.23
CA ARG A 99 -2.27 -8.36 -15.42
C ARG A 99 -3.56 -8.47 -16.21
#